data_c8e45c169349569511ab03c34a4740db
#
_entry.id   c8e45c169349569511ab03c34a4740db
#
_cell.length_a   1.000
_cell.length_b   1.000
_cell.length_c   1.000
_cell.angle_alpha   90.00
_cell.angle_beta   90.00
_cell.angle_gamma   90.00
#
_symmetry.space_group_name_H-M   'P 1'
#
loop_
_entity.id
_entity.type
_entity.pdbx_description
1 polymer ?
#
loop_
_entity_poly.entity_id
_entity_poly.type
_entity_poly.pdbx_seq_one_letter_code
_entity_poly.pdbx_strand_id
1 'polypeptide(L)'
;MVQAVRMKNYIIAGNFDEYLQWVSKSNLSPNSAICVSSPAVLRGTQNPHGFFIGTWRKRDDLEDIFMELLTRTDITSDSHRIITNIWGKWKETE
;
A
#
# COMPACT_ATOMS: atom_id res chain seq x y z
N MET A 1 -9.22 -7.72 -28.09
CA MET A 1 -8.47 -6.66 -27.45
C MET A 1 -8.01 -7.05 -26.08
N VAL A 2 -6.76 -6.83 -25.82
CA VAL A 2 -6.23 -7.19 -24.53
C VAL A 2 -6.67 -6.14 -23.52
N GLN A 3 -7.32 -6.58 -22.48
CA GLN A 3 -7.59 -5.73 -21.34
C GLN A 3 -6.27 -5.43 -20.65
N ALA A 4 -5.92 -4.19 -20.58
CA ALA A 4 -4.78 -3.83 -19.75
C ALA A 4 -5.10 -4.27 -18.33
N VAL A 5 -4.20 -5.02 -17.75
CA VAL A 5 -4.34 -5.38 -16.34
C VAL A 5 -4.29 -4.09 -15.55
N ARG A 6 -5.39 -3.72 -14.96
CA ARG A 6 -5.42 -2.52 -14.14
C ARG A 6 -4.78 -2.83 -12.81
N MET A 7 -3.56 -2.41 -12.68
CA MET A 7 -2.87 -2.51 -11.40
C MET A 7 -3.38 -1.41 -10.50
N LYS A 8 -4.00 -1.82 -9.41
CA LYS A 8 -4.43 -0.87 -8.40
C LYS A 8 -3.30 -0.64 -7.41
N ASN A 9 -3.04 0.62 -7.14
CA ASN A 9 -2.01 1.01 -6.19
C ASN A 9 -2.69 1.39 -4.88
N TYR A 10 -2.24 0.75 -3.81
CA TYR A 10 -2.81 0.97 -2.48
C TYR A 10 -1.88 1.90 -1.72
N ILE A 11 -2.37 3.06 -1.39
CA ILE A 11 -1.57 4.13 -0.81
C ILE A 11 -1.75 4.14 0.69
N ILE A 12 -0.68 3.84 1.41
CA ILE A 12 -0.66 3.84 2.87
C ILE A 12 -0.03 5.15 3.30
N ALA A 13 -0.87 6.14 3.53
CA ALA A 13 -0.45 7.46 4.01
C ALA A 13 -0.78 7.61 5.49
N GLY A 14 -0.19 8.59 6.13
CA GLY A 14 -0.48 8.87 7.53
C GLY A 14 -1.90 9.38 7.75
N ASN A 15 -2.43 10.11 6.77
CA ASN A 15 -3.80 10.61 6.82
C ASN A 15 -4.30 10.85 5.39
N PHE A 16 -5.58 11.18 5.29
CA PHE A 16 -6.22 11.36 3.99
C PHE A 16 -5.66 12.56 3.22
N ASP A 17 -5.31 13.62 3.90
CA ASP A 17 -4.74 14.80 3.23
C ASP A 17 -3.42 14.48 2.54
N GLU A 18 -2.57 13.69 3.18
CA GLU A 18 -1.31 13.25 2.56
C GLU A 18 -1.57 12.42 1.31
N TYR A 19 -2.57 11.56 1.38
CA TYR A 19 -2.97 10.76 0.22
C TYR A 19 -3.38 11.65 -0.95
N LEU A 20 -4.25 12.64 -0.69
CA LEU A 20 -4.71 13.55 -1.74
C LEU A 20 -3.57 14.33 -2.37
N GLN A 21 -2.66 14.83 -1.55
CA GLN A 21 -1.50 15.58 -2.05
C GLN A 21 -0.61 14.70 -2.90
N TRP A 22 -0.38 13.49 -2.47
CA TRP A 22 0.49 12.56 -3.21
C TRP A 22 -0.13 12.20 -4.56
N VAL A 23 -1.41 11.88 -4.58
CA VAL A 23 -2.11 11.52 -5.82
C VAL A 23 -2.09 12.67 -6.82
N SER A 24 -2.29 13.91 -6.33
CA SER A 24 -2.31 15.06 -7.22
C SER A 24 -0.96 15.32 -7.90
N LYS A 25 0.14 14.86 -7.29
CA LYS A 25 1.49 15.05 -7.82
C LYS A 25 2.02 13.86 -8.60
N SER A 26 1.34 12.72 -8.54
CA SER A 26 1.90 11.45 -9.00
C SER A 26 1.53 11.09 -10.42
N ASN A 27 0.67 11.83 -11.08
CA ASN A 27 0.15 11.51 -12.42
C ASN A 27 -0.63 10.20 -12.47
N LEU A 28 -0.98 9.63 -11.33
CA LEU A 28 -1.80 8.43 -11.29
C LEU A 28 -3.27 8.80 -11.44
N SER A 29 -4.00 7.95 -12.16
CA SER A 29 -5.44 8.08 -12.21
C SER A 29 -6.02 7.88 -10.82
N PRO A 30 -7.00 8.70 -10.39
CA PRO A 30 -7.67 8.46 -9.11
C PRO A 30 -8.28 7.06 -9.00
N ASN A 31 -8.63 6.45 -10.14
CA ASN A 31 -9.20 5.11 -10.15
C ASN A 31 -8.17 4.02 -9.87
N SER A 32 -6.89 4.33 -10.05
CA SER A 32 -5.82 3.37 -9.81
C SER A 32 -5.08 3.60 -8.51
N ALA A 33 -5.39 4.67 -7.77
CA ALA A 33 -4.75 4.99 -6.50
C ALA A 33 -5.80 4.96 -5.39
N ILE A 34 -5.74 3.93 -4.57
CA ILE A 34 -6.74 3.68 -3.54
C ILE A 34 -6.17 4.01 -2.18
N CYS A 35 -6.87 4.85 -1.44
CA CYS A 35 -6.44 5.20 -0.08
C CYS A 35 -6.72 4.04 0.87
N VAL A 36 -5.69 3.58 1.56
CA VAL A 36 -5.86 2.55 2.58
C VAL A 36 -6.20 3.23 3.90
N SER A 37 -7.48 3.47 4.09
CA SER A 37 -7.96 4.11 5.33
C SER A 37 -7.94 3.16 6.51
N SER A 38 -8.01 1.86 6.24
CA SER A 38 -7.92 0.82 7.27
C SER A 38 -7.45 -0.48 6.62
N PRO A 39 -7.00 -1.47 7.42
CA PRO A 39 -6.61 -2.77 6.85
C PRO A 39 -7.74 -3.44 6.06
N ALA A 40 -8.98 -3.13 6.37
CA ALA A 40 -10.14 -3.73 5.69
C ALA A 40 -10.15 -3.42 4.19
N VAL A 41 -9.58 -2.28 3.78
CA VAL A 41 -9.50 -1.92 2.36
C VAL A 41 -8.73 -2.96 1.55
N LEU A 42 -7.78 -3.63 2.19
CA LEU A 42 -6.94 -4.63 1.52
C LEU A 42 -7.58 -6.01 1.45
N ARG A 43 -8.64 -6.24 2.18
CA ARG A 43 -9.29 -7.56 2.19
C ARG A 43 -9.91 -7.85 0.84
N GLY A 44 -9.73 -9.09 0.37
CA GLY A 44 -10.24 -9.50 -0.93
C GLY A 44 -9.37 -9.08 -2.11
N THR A 45 -8.29 -8.36 -1.89
CA THR A 45 -7.38 -7.99 -2.98
C THR A 45 -6.46 -9.16 -3.33
N GLN A 46 -5.94 -9.14 -4.56
CA GLN A 46 -4.95 -10.10 -5.00
C GLN A 46 -3.70 -9.36 -5.41
N ASN A 47 -2.58 -9.75 -4.83
CA ASN A 47 -1.26 -9.20 -5.16
C ASN A 47 -1.25 -7.66 -5.16
N PRO A 48 -1.67 -7.01 -4.07
CA PRO A 48 -1.76 -5.56 -4.04
C PRO A 48 -0.38 -4.89 -4.07
N HIS A 49 -0.30 -3.76 -4.74
CA HIS A 49 0.91 -2.91 -4.72
C HIS A 49 0.71 -1.85 -3.65
N GLY A 50 1.54 -1.89 -2.62
CA GLY A 50 1.45 -0.93 -1.52
C GLY A 50 2.52 0.14 -1.63
N PHE A 51 2.12 1.40 -1.46
CA PHE A 51 3.02 2.54 -1.41
C PHE A 51 2.88 3.21 -0.06
N PHE A 52 3.99 3.33 0.65
CA PHE A 52 4.04 3.92 1.99
C PHE A 52 4.56 5.35 1.86
N ILE A 53 3.71 6.33 2.18
CA ILE A 53 4.01 7.73 1.94
C ILE A 53 3.76 8.59 3.18
N GLY A 54 4.39 9.74 3.21
CA GLY A 54 4.17 10.72 4.27
C GLY A 54 4.45 10.16 5.66
N THR A 55 3.58 10.48 6.59
CA THR A 55 3.73 10.08 7.99
C THR A 55 3.13 8.71 8.28
N TRP A 56 3.23 7.78 7.35
CA TRP A 56 2.65 6.45 7.50
C TRP A 56 3.09 5.74 8.78
N ARG A 57 4.31 6.03 9.26
CA ARG A 57 4.84 5.39 10.47
C ARG A 57 4.07 5.74 11.74
N LYS A 58 3.27 6.79 11.70
CA LYS A 58 2.48 7.22 12.84
C LYS A 58 1.13 6.50 12.97
N ARG A 59 0.82 5.63 12.00
CA ARG A 59 -0.46 4.92 12.04
C ARG A 59 -0.44 3.84 13.11
N ASP A 60 -1.60 3.63 13.73
CA ASP A 60 -1.77 2.62 14.78
C ASP A 60 -2.04 1.23 14.22
N ASP A 61 -2.43 1.15 12.94
CA ASP A 61 -2.90 -0.08 12.31
C ASP A 61 -1.84 -0.71 11.38
N LEU A 62 -0.58 -0.31 11.49
CA LEU A 62 0.46 -0.75 10.57
C LEU A 62 0.67 -2.25 10.59
N GLU A 63 0.66 -2.87 11.77
CA GLU A 63 0.90 -4.30 11.85
C GLU A 63 -0.15 -5.06 11.05
N ASP A 64 -1.42 -4.66 11.18
CA ASP A 64 -2.50 -5.29 10.44
C ASP A 64 -2.39 -5.01 8.94
N ILE A 65 -1.96 -3.79 8.56
CA ILE A 65 -1.74 -3.45 7.16
C ILE A 65 -0.65 -4.33 6.56
N PHE A 66 0.49 -4.47 7.25
CA PHE A 66 1.58 -5.32 6.76
C PHE A 66 1.13 -6.77 6.64
N MET A 67 0.39 -7.27 7.62
CA MET A 67 -0.11 -8.65 7.55
C MET A 67 -1.04 -8.86 6.36
N GLU A 68 -1.95 -7.93 6.09
CA GLU A 68 -2.82 -8.03 4.94
C GLU A 68 -2.02 -7.99 3.64
N LEU A 69 -1.06 -7.07 3.54
CA LEU A 69 -0.24 -6.96 2.33
C LEU A 69 0.59 -8.22 2.10
N LEU A 70 1.24 -8.72 3.14
CA LEU A 70 2.14 -9.87 2.99
C LEU A 70 1.40 -11.16 2.69
N THR A 71 0.20 -11.35 3.27
CA THR A 71 -0.57 -12.55 3.01
C THR A 71 -1.22 -12.55 1.64
N ARG A 72 -1.39 -11.38 1.02
CA ARG A 72 -2.08 -11.24 -0.25
C ARG A 72 -1.14 -11.03 -1.43
N THR A 73 0.13 -10.75 -1.19
CA THR A 73 1.12 -10.63 -2.27
C THR A 73 1.77 -11.99 -2.51
N ASP A 74 2.07 -12.24 -3.79
CA ASP A 74 2.79 -13.45 -4.18
C ASP A 74 4.19 -13.39 -3.56
N ILE A 75 4.56 -14.44 -2.83
CA ILE A 75 5.82 -14.50 -2.10
C ILE A 75 7.04 -14.33 -3.02
N THR A 76 6.89 -14.64 -4.29
CA THR A 76 7.97 -14.50 -5.27
C THR A 76 7.97 -13.16 -5.98
N SER A 77 6.99 -12.30 -5.70
CA SER A 77 6.86 -11.04 -6.40
C SER A 77 7.77 -9.96 -5.83
N ASP A 78 8.09 -8.96 -6.66
CA ASP A 78 8.83 -7.80 -6.21
C ASP A 78 8.06 -7.02 -5.14
N SER A 79 6.74 -6.95 -5.29
CA SER A 79 5.89 -6.28 -4.29
C SER A 79 6.08 -6.89 -2.91
N HIS A 80 6.08 -8.21 -2.84
CA HIS A 80 6.26 -8.89 -1.55
C HIS A 80 7.63 -8.55 -0.95
N ARG A 81 8.67 -8.59 -1.77
CA ARG A 81 10.03 -8.29 -1.32
C ARG A 81 10.15 -6.86 -0.81
N ILE A 82 9.56 -5.91 -1.54
CA ILE A 82 9.61 -4.50 -1.15
C ILE A 82 8.89 -4.30 0.18
N ILE A 83 7.71 -4.88 0.33
CA ILE A 83 6.92 -4.75 1.57
C ILE A 83 7.66 -5.39 2.74
N THR A 84 8.26 -6.55 2.53
CA THR A 84 9.05 -7.22 3.57
C THR A 84 10.21 -6.34 4.04
N ASN A 85 10.88 -5.67 3.10
CA ASN A 85 11.99 -4.78 3.45
C ASN A 85 11.51 -3.57 4.25
N ILE A 86 10.38 -3.00 3.87
CA ILE A 86 9.81 -1.86 4.59
C ILE A 86 9.41 -2.28 6.00
N TRP A 87 8.78 -3.43 6.16
CA TRP A 87 8.41 -3.97 7.47
C TRP A 87 9.65 -4.13 8.33
N GLY A 88 10.70 -4.76 7.80
CA GLY A 88 11.92 -4.99 8.57
C GLY A 88 12.52 -3.72 9.08
N LYS A 89 12.59 -2.69 8.24
CA LYS A 89 13.12 -1.39 8.65
C LYS A 89 12.24 -0.71 9.70
N TRP A 90 10.94 -0.82 9.55
CA TRP A 90 10.02 -0.25 10.52
C TRP A 90 10.18 -0.92 11.89
N LYS A 91 10.29 -2.25 11.90
CA LYS A 91 10.47 -2.99 13.15
C LYS A 91 11.76 -2.63 13.85
N GLU A 92 12.82 -2.34 13.09
CA GLU A 92 14.10 -1.94 13.67
C GLU A 92 14.02 -0.63 14.41
N THR A 93 13.12 0.27 13.99
CA THR A 93 13.00 1.60 14.56
C THR A 93 11.96 1.71 15.65
N GLU A 94 11.27 0.65 15.97
CA GLU A 94 10.29 0.65 17.06
C GLU A 94 10.93 0.63 18.42
#